data_bd7b3895853e381f59d033a39413bf89
#
_entry.id   bd7b3895853e381f59d033a39413bf89
#
_cell.length_a   1.000
_cell.length_b   1.000
_cell.length_c   1.000
_cell.angle_alpha   90.00
_cell.angle_beta   90.00
_cell.angle_gamma   90.00
#
_symmetry.space_group_name_H-M   'P 1'
#
loop_
_entity.id
_entity.type
_entity.pdbx_description
1 polymer ?
#
loop_
_entity_poly.entity_id
_entity_poly.type
_entity_poly.pdbx_seq_one_letter_code
_entity_poly.pdbx_strand_id
1 'polypeptide(L)'
;KGGVMKVVTFFNNKGGVGKTTTIINLASYLSIYREKKVLVVDLDPQSNSTQAILPEEIWLEFYDPENRNTRKTIYDYFRDMEEGDANFNNIEIPVNEDQNSFKISLIPGHPKLSIIDDTMSKSWSETLSGDKGAIRKLNWLNQLKKENTTFDYILIDVGPSLGALNRSALLNLSLIHIS
;
A
#
# COMPACT_ATOMS: atom_id res chain seq x y z
N LYS A 1 20.47 15.69 -8.76
CA LYS A 1 19.21 16.45 -8.55
C LYS A 1 18.17 15.41 -8.12
N GLY A 2 17.91 15.28 -6.82
CA GLY A 2 16.87 14.41 -6.29
C GLY A 2 15.50 14.92 -6.79
N GLY A 3 14.82 14.10 -7.60
CA GLY A 3 13.45 14.39 -8.02
C GLY A 3 12.50 14.30 -6.80
N VAL A 4 11.41 15.07 -6.84
CA VAL A 4 10.35 14.93 -5.83
C VAL A 4 9.68 13.56 -6.01
N MET A 5 9.63 12.75 -4.94
CA MET A 5 8.90 11.47 -4.94
C MET A 5 7.45 11.68 -5.37
N LYS A 6 6.98 10.83 -6.28
CA LYS A 6 5.60 10.84 -6.76
C LYS A 6 4.82 9.66 -6.19
N VAL A 7 3.63 9.93 -5.66
CA VAL A 7 2.71 8.89 -5.20
C VAL A 7 1.51 8.86 -6.14
N VAL A 8 1.19 7.67 -6.65
CA VAL A 8 0.08 7.44 -7.58
C VAL A 8 -0.78 6.31 -7.05
N THR A 9 -2.05 6.59 -6.81
CA THR A 9 -3.03 5.57 -6.41
C THR A 9 -3.91 5.18 -7.60
N PHE A 10 -4.04 3.88 -7.81
CA PHE A 10 -4.85 3.30 -8.87
C PHE A 10 -6.17 2.83 -8.28
N PHE A 11 -7.24 3.47 -8.68
CA PHE A 11 -8.59 3.14 -8.24
C PHE A 11 -9.48 2.82 -9.44
N ASN A 12 -10.28 1.75 -9.31
CA ASN A 12 -11.39 1.46 -10.19
C ASN A 12 -12.45 0.69 -9.40
N ASN A 13 -13.69 1.12 -9.49
CA ASN A 13 -14.84 0.49 -8.81
C ASN A 13 -15.30 -0.81 -9.48
N LYS A 14 -14.77 -1.15 -10.65
CA LYS A 14 -15.02 -2.44 -11.32
C LYS A 14 -13.84 -3.39 -11.12
N GLY A 15 -14.13 -4.62 -10.68
CA GLY A 15 -13.16 -5.70 -10.66
C GLY A 15 -12.84 -6.17 -12.09
N GLY A 16 -11.65 -6.75 -12.28
CA GLY A 16 -11.28 -7.39 -13.54
C GLY A 16 -10.98 -6.47 -14.73
N VAL A 17 -10.80 -5.18 -14.53
CA VAL A 17 -10.54 -4.18 -15.59
C VAL A 17 -9.06 -4.00 -15.93
N GLY A 18 -8.18 -4.85 -15.42
CA GLY A 18 -6.74 -4.77 -15.69
C GLY A 18 -5.98 -3.75 -14.85
N LYS A 19 -6.54 -3.25 -13.74
CA LYS A 19 -5.89 -2.30 -12.84
C LYS A 19 -4.52 -2.80 -12.37
N THR A 20 -4.47 -3.98 -11.76
CA THR A 20 -3.23 -4.62 -11.27
C THR A 20 -2.21 -4.80 -12.38
N THR A 21 -2.63 -5.28 -13.54
CA THR A 21 -1.76 -5.42 -14.73
C THR A 21 -1.18 -4.08 -15.16
N THR A 22 -1.98 -3.01 -15.15
CA THR A 22 -1.52 -1.65 -15.50
C THR A 22 -0.49 -1.15 -14.52
N ILE A 23 -0.70 -1.35 -13.20
CA ILE A 23 0.24 -0.94 -12.15
C ILE A 23 1.58 -1.65 -12.33
N ILE A 24 1.57 -2.97 -12.48
CA ILE A 24 2.79 -3.78 -12.59
C ILE A 24 3.57 -3.40 -13.86
N ASN A 25 2.89 -3.26 -14.99
CA ASN A 25 3.52 -2.86 -16.25
C ASN A 25 4.12 -1.44 -16.15
N LEU A 26 3.41 -0.49 -15.55
CA LEU A 26 3.94 0.86 -15.35
C LEU A 26 5.13 0.85 -14.39
N ALA A 27 5.04 0.14 -13.26
CA ALA A 27 6.11 0.00 -12.30
C ALA A 27 7.37 -0.59 -12.93
N SER A 28 7.21 -1.69 -13.64
CA SER A 28 8.30 -2.38 -14.35
C SER A 28 8.92 -1.50 -15.45
N TYR A 29 8.09 -0.79 -16.22
CA TYR A 29 8.58 0.17 -17.22
C TYR A 29 9.41 1.27 -16.58
N LEU A 30 8.93 1.86 -15.49
CA LEU A 30 9.64 2.93 -14.76
C LEU A 30 10.97 2.41 -14.19
N SER A 31 10.98 1.20 -13.63
CA SER A 31 12.18 0.61 -13.06
C SER A 31 13.19 0.22 -14.13
N ILE A 32 12.80 -0.59 -15.10
CA ILE A 32 13.73 -1.20 -16.09
C ILE A 32 14.17 -0.18 -17.15
N TYR A 33 13.23 0.60 -17.70
CA TYR A 33 13.55 1.48 -18.84
C TYR A 33 13.81 2.93 -18.45
N ARG A 34 13.38 3.34 -17.26
CA ARG A 34 13.58 4.71 -16.77
C ARG A 34 14.53 4.78 -15.58
N GLU A 35 15.07 3.64 -15.14
CA GLU A 35 16.03 3.53 -14.03
C GLU A 35 15.52 4.23 -12.75
N LYS A 36 14.22 4.09 -12.48
CA LYS A 36 13.56 4.68 -11.31
C LYS A 36 13.41 3.65 -10.20
N LYS A 37 13.61 4.09 -8.96
CA LYS A 37 13.28 3.28 -7.79
C LYS A 37 11.78 3.34 -7.55
N VAL A 38 11.12 2.19 -7.71
CA VAL A 38 9.65 2.07 -7.64
C VAL A 38 9.25 1.14 -6.51
N LEU A 39 8.38 1.64 -5.64
CA LEU A 39 7.71 0.86 -4.61
C LEU A 39 6.25 0.66 -5.01
N VAL A 40 5.81 -0.58 -5.07
CA VAL A 40 4.38 -0.94 -5.15
C VAL A 40 3.87 -1.27 -3.76
N VAL A 41 2.73 -0.70 -3.39
CA VAL A 41 2.03 -1.01 -2.12
C VAL A 41 0.69 -1.64 -2.48
N ASP A 42 0.51 -2.90 -2.10
CA ASP A 42 -0.73 -3.63 -2.33
C ASP A 42 -1.69 -3.39 -1.15
N LEU A 43 -2.68 -2.54 -1.37
CA LEU A 43 -3.68 -2.16 -0.38
C LEU A 43 -5.03 -2.86 -0.60
N ASP A 44 -5.09 -3.81 -1.54
CA ASP A 44 -6.28 -4.61 -1.79
C ASP A 44 -6.31 -5.83 -0.85
N PRO A 45 -7.37 -6.07 -0.06
CA PRO A 45 -7.52 -7.30 0.72
C PRO A 45 -7.43 -8.59 -0.11
N GLN A 46 -7.69 -8.54 -1.42
CA GLN A 46 -7.50 -9.66 -2.34
C GLN A 46 -6.04 -9.90 -2.72
N SER A 47 -5.16 -8.93 -2.44
CA SER A 47 -3.70 -9.01 -2.66
C SER A 47 -3.32 -9.39 -4.09
N ASN A 48 -4.05 -8.84 -5.07
CA ASN A 48 -3.86 -9.19 -6.48
C ASN A 48 -2.49 -8.77 -7.03
N SER A 49 -1.96 -7.61 -6.61
CA SER A 49 -0.61 -7.18 -7.00
C SER A 49 0.47 -8.08 -6.42
N THR A 50 0.31 -8.51 -5.16
CA THR A 50 1.23 -9.44 -4.50
C THR A 50 1.32 -10.76 -5.25
N GLN A 51 0.17 -11.36 -5.56
CA GLN A 51 0.08 -12.64 -6.27
C GLN A 51 0.58 -12.56 -7.71
N ALA A 52 0.45 -11.41 -8.36
CA ALA A 52 0.92 -11.23 -9.73
C ALA A 52 2.44 -10.94 -9.82
N ILE A 53 3.05 -10.39 -8.77
CA ILE A 53 4.49 -10.05 -8.72
C ILE A 53 5.31 -11.23 -8.22
N LEU A 54 4.80 -12.02 -7.27
CA LEU A 54 5.53 -13.08 -6.60
C LEU A 54 5.04 -14.47 -7.03
N PRO A 55 5.94 -15.46 -7.12
CA PRO A 55 5.56 -16.87 -7.25
C PRO A 55 4.67 -17.31 -6.08
N GLU A 56 3.82 -18.32 -6.32
CA GLU A 56 2.83 -18.79 -5.35
C GLU A 56 3.48 -19.27 -4.04
N GLU A 57 4.55 -20.03 -4.12
CA GLU A 57 5.30 -20.52 -2.97
C GLU A 57 5.88 -19.39 -2.11
N ILE A 58 6.17 -18.22 -2.71
CA ILE A 58 6.71 -17.05 -2.00
C ILE A 58 5.61 -16.21 -1.36
N TRP A 59 4.52 -15.89 -2.10
CA TRP A 59 3.49 -15.04 -1.51
C TRP A 59 2.69 -15.76 -0.42
N LEU A 60 2.56 -17.09 -0.45
CA LEU A 60 1.94 -17.88 0.63
C LEU A 60 2.69 -17.73 1.97
N GLU A 61 4.02 -17.59 1.94
CA GLU A 61 4.81 -17.38 3.16
C GLU A 61 4.43 -16.10 3.92
N PHE A 62 3.94 -15.07 3.22
CA PHE A 62 3.49 -13.83 3.86
C PHE A 62 2.17 -13.99 4.63
N TYR A 63 1.40 -15.04 4.35
CA TYR A 63 0.11 -15.29 5.02
C TYR A 63 0.22 -16.37 6.08
N ASP A 64 1.36 -17.06 6.16
CA ASP A 64 1.62 -18.07 7.18
C ASP A 64 1.86 -17.40 8.55
N PRO A 65 1.04 -17.71 9.58
CA PRO A 65 1.21 -17.17 10.92
C PRO A 65 2.60 -17.45 11.53
N GLU A 66 3.25 -18.56 11.16
CA GLU A 66 4.57 -18.92 11.66
C GLU A 66 5.66 -17.98 11.13
N ASN A 67 5.46 -17.40 9.95
CA ASN A 67 6.37 -16.45 9.31
C ASN A 67 6.12 -14.99 9.68
N ARG A 68 5.17 -14.69 10.55
CA ARG A 68 4.73 -13.33 10.88
C ARG A 68 5.85 -12.38 11.32
N ASN A 69 6.92 -12.88 11.91
CA ASN A 69 8.04 -12.04 12.37
C ASN A 69 9.04 -11.71 11.26
N THR A 70 9.08 -12.52 10.21
CA THR A 70 10.07 -12.40 9.11
C THR A 70 9.45 -11.93 7.81
N ARG A 71 8.16 -12.22 7.57
CA ARG A 71 7.42 -11.87 6.36
C ARG A 71 6.38 -10.80 6.69
N LYS A 72 6.75 -9.53 6.56
CA LYS A 72 5.88 -8.38 6.85
C LYS A 72 5.04 -8.00 5.63
N THR A 73 3.83 -7.53 5.89
CA THR A 73 2.88 -7.02 4.90
C THR A 73 2.43 -5.62 5.26
N ILE A 74 1.67 -4.96 4.40
CA ILE A 74 1.07 -3.66 4.73
C ILE A 74 0.12 -3.73 5.94
N TYR A 75 -0.46 -4.90 6.23
CA TYR A 75 -1.25 -5.10 7.45
C TYR A 75 -0.41 -4.89 8.72
N ASP A 76 0.85 -5.36 8.73
CA ASP A 76 1.74 -5.16 9.87
C ASP A 76 2.05 -3.69 10.13
N TYR A 77 2.07 -2.86 9.09
CA TYR A 77 2.20 -1.41 9.20
C TYR A 77 1.03 -0.79 9.98
N PHE A 78 -0.18 -1.31 9.77
CA PHE A 78 -1.41 -0.82 10.41
C PHE A 78 -1.79 -1.55 11.70
N ARG A 79 -1.09 -2.60 12.08
CA ARG A 79 -1.55 -3.54 13.12
C ARG A 79 -1.90 -2.88 14.45
N ASP A 80 -1.10 -1.93 14.92
CA ASP A 80 -1.32 -1.28 16.21
C ASP A 80 -2.60 -0.44 16.23
N MET A 81 -3.15 -0.12 15.05
CA MET A 81 -4.45 0.53 14.94
C MET A 81 -5.61 -0.36 15.41
N GLU A 82 -5.50 -1.68 15.31
CA GLU A 82 -6.51 -2.61 15.84
C GLU A 82 -6.60 -2.51 17.37
N GLU A 83 -5.48 -2.26 18.02
CA GLU A 83 -5.36 -2.11 19.48
C GLU A 83 -5.71 -0.68 19.93
N GLY A 84 -6.15 0.18 19.01
CA GLY A 84 -6.55 1.56 19.31
C GLY A 84 -5.41 2.58 19.26
N ASP A 85 -4.19 2.16 18.98
CA ASP A 85 -3.06 3.09 18.81
C ASP A 85 -3.19 3.88 17.50
N ALA A 86 -2.68 5.08 17.49
CA ALA A 86 -2.61 5.95 16.31
C ALA A 86 -1.22 5.96 15.67
N ASN A 87 -0.33 5.08 16.09
CA ASN A 87 1.00 4.92 15.54
C ASN A 87 1.01 3.86 14.44
N PHE A 88 2.00 3.96 13.55
CA PHE A 88 2.26 3.00 12.49
C PHE A 88 3.58 2.31 12.76
N ASN A 89 3.61 1.01 12.51
CA ASN A 89 4.84 0.25 12.62
C ASN A 89 5.75 0.55 11.43
N ASN A 90 7.00 0.93 11.69
CA ASN A 90 7.98 0.96 10.61
C ASN A 90 8.25 -0.48 10.15
N ILE A 91 8.10 -0.73 8.86
CA ILE A 91 8.44 -2.01 8.25
C ILE A 91 9.54 -1.79 7.21
N GLU A 92 10.58 -2.58 7.29
CA GLU A 92 11.55 -2.67 6.19
C GLU A 92 10.82 -3.17 4.95
N ILE A 93 11.27 -2.75 3.76
CA ILE A 93 10.66 -3.20 2.50
C ILE A 93 10.77 -4.72 2.37
N PRO A 94 9.64 -5.46 2.42
CA PRO A 94 9.68 -6.92 2.53
C PRO A 94 10.16 -7.62 1.28
N VAL A 95 9.95 -7.00 0.11
CA VAL A 95 10.39 -7.53 -1.19
C VAL A 95 11.16 -6.45 -1.93
N ASN A 96 12.42 -6.71 -2.23
CA ASN A 96 13.29 -5.81 -2.98
C ASN A 96 13.22 -6.08 -4.49
N GLU A 97 13.67 -5.11 -5.27
CA GLU A 97 13.65 -5.13 -6.73
C GLU A 97 14.41 -6.32 -7.36
N ASP A 98 15.38 -6.90 -6.66
CA ASP A 98 16.15 -8.05 -7.14
C ASP A 98 15.44 -9.39 -6.91
N GLN A 99 14.35 -9.40 -6.16
CA GLN A 99 13.62 -10.61 -5.78
C GLN A 99 12.47 -10.98 -6.74
N ASN A 100 12.28 -10.19 -7.81
CA ASN A 100 11.24 -10.45 -8.81
C ASN A 100 11.68 -10.02 -10.21
N SER A 101 11.03 -10.60 -11.24
CA SER A 101 11.34 -10.33 -12.65
C SER A 101 10.96 -8.91 -13.11
N PHE A 102 10.08 -8.24 -12.38
CA PHE A 102 9.60 -6.88 -12.69
C PHE A 102 10.55 -5.79 -12.22
N LYS A 103 11.58 -6.14 -11.43
CA LYS A 103 12.57 -5.21 -10.87
C LYS A 103 11.93 -4.08 -10.06
N ILE A 104 10.95 -4.40 -9.24
CA ILE A 104 10.22 -3.46 -8.37
C ILE A 104 10.28 -3.89 -6.91
N SER A 105 10.28 -2.93 -6.01
CA SER A 105 10.09 -3.20 -4.59
C SER A 105 8.60 -3.31 -4.27
N LEU A 106 8.23 -4.17 -3.32
CA LEU A 106 6.84 -4.43 -2.98
C LEU A 106 6.65 -4.46 -1.46
N ILE A 107 5.60 -3.79 -0.99
CA ILE A 107 4.97 -4.08 0.30
C ILE A 107 3.73 -4.93 0.01
N PRO A 108 3.75 -6.22 0.36
CA PRO A 108 2.66 -7.15 0.05
C PRO A 108 1.36 -6.79 0.75
N GLY A 109 0.24 -7.07 0.10
CA GLY A 109 -1.09 -7.00 0.68
C GLY A 109 -1.36 -8.11 1.69
N HIS A 110 -2.51 -8.03 2.38
CA HIS A 110 -2.95 -9.07 3.29
C HIS A 110 -4.48 -9.08 3.41
N PRO A 111 -5.15 -10.26 3.46
CA PRO A 111 -6.61 -10.34 3.60
C PRO A 111 -7.18 -9.62 4.83
N LYS A 112 -6.41 -9.52 5.92
CA LYS A 112 -6.80 -8.78 7.14
C LYS A 112 -6.90 -7.26 6.96
N LEU A 113 -6.55 -6.71 5.80
CA LEU A 113 -6.79 -5.28 5.50
C LEU A 113 -8.26 -4.89 5.60
N SER A 114 -9.19 -5.84 5.45
CA SER A 114 -10.61 -5.61 5.70
C SER A 114 -10.89 -5.15 7.15
N ILE A 115 -10.14 -5.66 8.13
CA ILE A 115 -10.26 -5.24 9.55
C ILE A 115 -9.75 -3.80 9.72
N ILE A 116 -8.67 -3.45 9.03
CA ILE A 116 -8.14 -2.09 9.04
C ILE A 116 -9.13 -1.10 8.41
N ASP A 117 -9.84 -1.51 7.35
CA ASP A 117 -10.87 -0.69 6.72
C ASP A 117 -12.00 -0.34 7.69
N ASP A 118 -12.45 -1.31 8.49
CA ASP A 118 -13.45 -1.10 9.54
C ASP A 118 -12.96 -0.13 10.63
N THR A 119 -11.71 -0.28 11.06
CA THR A 119 -11.06 0.62 12.04
C THR A 119 -10.93 2.04 11.49
N MET A 120 -10.54 2.18 10.24
CA MET A 120 -10.48 3.48 9.54
C MET A 120 -11.86 4.12 9.40
N SER A 121 -12.91 3.33 9.18
CA SER A 121 -14.28 3.83 9.07
C SER A 121 -14.77 4.47 10.38
N LYS A 122 -14.43 3.88 11.52
CA LYS A 122 -14.69 4.47 12.86
C LYS A 122 -13.90 5.77 13.02
N SER A 123 -12.60 5.75 12.75
CA SER A 123 -11.73 6.93 12.84
C SER A 123 -12.21 8.07 11.93
N TRP A 124 -12.78 7.77 10.78
CA TRP A 124 -13.37 8.77 9.91
C TRP A 124 -14.49 9.55 10.58
N SER A 125 -15.41 8.84 11.25
CA SER A 125 -16.50 9.46 12.00
C SER A 125 -16.00 10.29 13.20
N GLU A 126 -14.97 9.80 13.90
CA GLU A 126 -14.33 10.47 15.03
C GLU A 126 -13.58 11.74 14.62
N THR A 127 -13.02 11.78 13.41
CA THR A 127 -12.37 12.98 12.85
C THR A 127 -13.32 14.17 12.77
N LEU A 128 -14.59 13.93 12.48
CA LEU A 128 -15.62 14.99 12.42
C LEU A 128 -15.85 15.66 13.79
N SER A 129 -15.54 14.96 14.89
CA SER A 129 -15.58 15.51 16.26
C SER A 129 -14.25 16.12 16.72
N GLY A 130 -13.23 16.18 15.83
CA GLY A 130 -11.94 16.81 16.13
C GLY A 130 -10.93 15.90 16.84
N ASP A 131 -11.13 14.59 16.85
CA ASP A 131 -10.20 13.66 17.47
C ASP A 131 -8.84 13.63 16.74
N LYS A 132 -7.77 13.98 17.46
CA LYS A 132 -6.42 14.07 16.91
C LYS A 132 -5.82 12.70 16.57
N GLY A 133 -6.20 11.66 17.30
CA GLY A 133 -5.78 10.29 17.02
C GLY A 133 -6.38 9.80 15.70
N ALA A 134 -7.67 10.05 15.49
CA ALA A 134 -8.36 9.74 14.25
C ALA A 134 -7.74 10.45 13.04
N ILE A 135 -7.43 11.74 13.16
CA ILE A 135 -6.72 12.51 12.11
C ILE A 135 -5.37 11.88 11.81
N ARG A 136 -4.62 11.46 12.83
CA ARG A 136 -3.31 10.81 12.65
C ARG A 136 -3.44 9.49 11.89
N LYS A 137 -4.42 8.64 12.22
CA LYS A 137 -4.69 7.39 11.52
C LYS A 137 -4.97 7.60 10.03
N LEU A 138 -5.74 8.62 9.67
CA LEU A 138 -6.01 8.95 8.28
C LEU A 138 -4.80 9.51 7.51
N ASN A 139 -3.77 9.95 8.22
CA ASN A 139 -2.54 10.55 7.63
C ASN A 139 -1.42 9.52 7.40
N TRP A 140 -1.71 8.23 7.43
CA TRP A 140 -0.76 7.13 7.32
C TRP A 140 0.16 7.20 6.09
N LEU A 141 -0.38 7.64 4.95
CA LEU A 141 0.39 7.70 3.70
C LEU A 141 1.51 8.74 3.77
N ASN A 142 1.31 9.84 4.48
CA ASN A 142 2.37 10.82 4.68
C ASN A 142 3.49 10.28 5.58
N GLN A 143 3.15 9.42 6.54
CA GLN A 143 4.16 8.73 7.34
C GLN A 143 4.94 7.73 6.48
N LEU A 144 4.24 6.89 5.71
CA LEU A 144 4.87 5.94 4.79
C LEU A 144 5.83 6.64 3.80
N LYS A 145 5.43 7.79 3.27
CA LYS A 145 6.28 8.61 2.39
C LYS A 145 7.56 9.07 3.08
N LYS A 146 7.48 9.50 4.33
CA LYS A 146 8.65 9.98 5.10
C LYS A 146 9.65 8.86 5.37
N GLU A 147 9.16 7.64 5.58
CA GLU A 147 9.97 6.46 5.85
C GLU A 147 10.63 5.90 4.58
N ASN A 148 10.09 6.20 3.40
CA ASN A 148 10.48 5.62 2.12
C ASN A 148 11.02 6.66 1.11
N THR A 149 11.82 7.61 1.58
CA THR A 149 12.33 8.74 0.77
C THR A 149 13.32 8.35 -0.33
N THR A 150 13.79 7.11 -0.36
CA THR A 150 14.73 6.61 -1.37
C THR A 150 14.05 6.26 -2.71
N PHE A 151 12.71 6.17 -2.73
CA PHE A 151 11.96 5.85 -3.93
C PHE A 151 11.61 7.11 -4.74
N ASP A 152 11.66 6.97 -6.07
CA ASP A 152 11.17 8.01 -7.00
C ASP A 152 9.63 7.96 -7.13
N TYR A 153 9.07 6.74 -7.04
CA TYR A 153 7.63 6.49 -7.18
C TYR A 153 7.13 5.52 -6.11
N ILE A 154 5.96 5.83 -5.54
CA ILE A 154 5.15 4.89 -4.78
C ILE A 154 3.84 4.71 -5.54
N LEU A 155 3.56 3.49 -6.00
CA LEU A 155 2.32 3.12 -6.70
C LEU A 155 1.46 2.30 -5.76
N ILE A 156 0.22 2.73 -5.54
CA ILE A 156 -0.69 2.09 -4.57
C ILE A 156 -1.82 1.42 -5.33
N ASP A 157 -1.93 0.10 -5.18
CA ASP A 157 -3.05 -0.70 -5.68
C ASP A 157 -4.12 -0.81 -4.61
N VAL A 158 -5.25 -0.13 -4.79
CA VAL A 158 -6.38 -0.20 -3.86
C VAL A 158 -7.47 -1.14 -4.40
N GLY A 159 -8.21 -1.79 -3.49
CA GLY A 159 -9.34 -2.63 -3.86
C GLY A 159 -10.46 -1.85 -4.57
N PRO A 160 -11.45 -2.56 -5.14
CA PRO A 160 -12.55 -1.94 -5.90
C PRO A 160 -13.57 -1.23 -5.01
N SER A 161 -13.49 -1.38 -3.69
CA SER A 161 -14.40 -0.75 -2.74
C SER A 161 -14.05 0.72 -2.51
N LEU A 162 -15.05 1.54 -2.16
CA LEU A 162 -14.86 2.89 -1.63
C LEU A 162 -14.75 2.90 -0.09
N GLY A 163 -14.12 1.88 0.49
CA GLY A 163 -13.88 1.78 1.92
C GLY A 163 -13.04 2.94 2.48
N ALA A 164 -13.00 3.06 3.78
CA ALA A 164 -12.33 4.17 4.45
C ALA A 164 -10.82 4.17 4.23
N LEU A 165 -10.21 2.99 4.17
CA LEU A 165 -8.78 2.83 3.90
C LEU A 165 -8.45 3.34 2.49
N ASN A 166 -9.22 2.96 1.47
CA ASN A 166 -9.03 3.41 0.10
C ASN A 166 -9.25 4.93 -0.03
N ARG A 167 -10.29 5.47 0.62
CA ARG A 167 -10.55 6.92 0.66
C ARG A 167 -9.40 7.67 1.33
N SER A 168 -8.83 7.14 2.41
CA SER A 168 -7.69 7.77 3.09
C SER A 168 -6.45 7.81 2.21
N ALA A 169 -6.21 6.78 1.39
CA ALA A 169 -5.15 6.78 0.39
C ALA A 169 -5.37 7.88 -0.66
N LEU A 170 -6.61 8.02 -1.16
CA LEU A 170 -6.96 9.02 -2.18
C LEU A 170 -6.84 10.46 -1.65
N LEU A 171 -7.22 10.74 -0.39
CA LEU A 171 -7.17 12.08 0.19
C LEU A 171 -5.75 12.58 0.45
N ASN A 172 -4.82 11.68 0.70
CA ASN A 172 -3.41 12.03 0.94
C ASN A 172 -2.61 12.24 -0.35
N LEU A 173 -3.27 12.15 -1.50
CA LEU A 173 -2.67 12.46 -2.79
C LEU A 173 -2.79 13.95 -3.09
N SER A 174 -1.72 14.53 -3.64
CA SER A 174 -1.88 15.68 -4.51
C SER A 174 -2.68 15.19 -5.72
N LEU A 175 -3.95 15.58 -5.82
CA LEU A 175 -4.90 15.10 -6.80
C LEU A 175 -4.31 15.11 -8.23
N ILE A 176 -3.96 13.93 -8.75
CA ILE A 176 -3.95 13.70 -10.18
C ILE A 176 -5.29 13.02 -10.47
N HIS A 177 -6.24 13.82 -10.93
CA HIS A 177 -7.52 13.33 -11.40
C HIS A 177 -7.29 12.70 -12.78
N ILE A 178 -7.44 11.39 -12.88
CA ILE A 178 -7.57 10.71 -14.17
C ILE A 178 -9.07 10.54 -14.40
N SER A 179 -9.61 11.41 -15.26
CA SER A 179 -10.97 11.30 -15.80
C SER A 179 -11.03 10.17 -16.83
#